data_ba8a530f3b6aa2f9e761fd913517de1d
#
_entry.id   ba8a530f3b6aa2f9e761fd913517de1d
#
_cell.length_a   1.000
_cell.length_b   1.000
_cell.length_c   1.000
_cell.angle_alpha   90.00
_cell.angle_beta   90.00
_cell.angle_gamma   90.00
#
_symmetry.space_group_name_H-M   'P 1'
#
loop_
_entity.id
_entity.type
_entity.pdbx_description
1 polymer ?
#
loop_
_entity_poly.entity_id
_entity_poly.type
_entity_poly.pdbx_seq_one_letter_code
_entity_poly.pdbx_strand_id
1 'polypeptide(L)'
;MKMNNMPARKEERPKVVEFHSVDDSGSTAKGTSRRSFLGNMLLLSAAMAVARATDLLTSRGWIQAADVPDIDLLHDTFNGLLVFIVPGPDDYSVAQGVSTVEPGGVDEGVTEILIATLDETTPFLPQFSGTVAGILNGIALVVNPSPSGQFLSPFACLLFAEKVAVFQIMDATDSLKPLAGVLPAFVAFFCYSEAAVFDPVTRSLAGHPIAWDLSSYQGVSDGRNEFLGYFESRR
;
A
#
# COMPACT_ATOMS: atom_id res chain seq x y z
N MET A 1 62.70 52.95 5.94
CA MET A 1 61.44 52.24 5.68
C MET A 1 61.79 50.80 5.34
N LYS A 2 61.70 49.88 6.34
CA LYS A 2 62.16 48.49 6.18
C LYS A 2 60.92 47.66 5.88
N MET A 3 60.87 47.03 4.69
CA MET A 3 59.85 46.06 4.30
C MET A 3 60.15 44.71 4.98
N ASN A 4 59.17 44.24 5.78
CA ASN A 4 59.20 42.93 6.41
C ASN A 4 58.78 41.86 5.40
N ASN A 5 59.72 40.94 5.09
CA ASN A 5 59.43 39.72 4.37
C ASN A 5 58.71 38.74 5.30
N MET A 6 57.44 38.43 4.98
CA MET A 6 56.73 37.28 5.58
C MET A 6 57.08 35.98 4.84
N PRO A 7 57.41 34.89 5.56
CA PRO A 7 57.65 33.59 4.90
C PRO A 7 56.34 32.95 4.49
N ALA A 8 56.35 32.35 3.31
CA ALA A 8 55.28 31.59 2.73
C ALA A 8 54.90 30.35 3.57
N ARG A 9 53.67 30.26 3.91
CA ARG A 9 53.05 29.12 4.63
C ARG A 9 52.95 27.94 3.64
N LYS A 10 53.69 26.83 3.88
CA LYS A 10 53.54 25.57 3.17
C LYS A 10 52.16 24.97 3.50
N GLU A 11 51.30 24.88 2.51
CA GLU A 11 50.07 24.08 2.57
C GLU A 11 50.44 22.59 2.55
N GLU A 12 50.29 21.90 3.67
CA GLU A 12 50.29 20.45 3.74
C GLU A 12 48.97 19.91 3.22
N ARG A 13 49.01 19.21 2.10
CA ARG A 13 47.85 18.47 1.58
C ARG A 13 47.55 17.31 2.53
N PRO A 14 46.24 17.08 2.89
CA PRO A 14 45.88 15.94 3.70
C PRO A 14 46.20 14.64 2.95
N LYS A 15 46.84 13.69 3.64
CA LYS A 15 47.11 12.34 3.16
C LYS A 15 45.76 11.64 2.88
N VAL A 16 45.56 11.20 1.63
CA VAL A 16 44.50 10.29 1.24
C VAL A 16 44.72 8.98 1.97
N VAL A 17 43.83 8.61 2.85
CA VAL A 17 43.83 7.30 3.47
C VAL A 17 43.27 6.32 2.45
N GLU A 18 44.11 5.48 1.88
CA GLU A 18 43.70 4.33 1.09
C GLU A 18 43.01 3.33 2.00
N PHE A 19 41.69 3.20 1.81
CA PHE A 19 40.92 2.09 2.39
C PHE A 19 41.27 0.82 1.62
N HIS A 20 42.03 -0.06 2.25
CA HIS A 20 42.18 -1.44 1.78
C HIS A 20 40.80 -2.11 1.75
N SER A 21 40.42 -2.57 0.56
CA SER A 21 39.28 -3.48 0.37
C SER A 21 39.63 -4.79 1.07
N VAL A 22 38.93 -5.05 2.17
CA VAL A 22 38.88 -6.38 2.77
C VAL A 22 37.98 -7.23 1.89
N ASP A 23 38.56 -8.22 1.21
CA ASP A 23 37.84 -9.30 0.56
C ASP A 23 37.07 -10.09 1.64
N ASP A 24 35.76 -9.83 1.73
CA ASP A 24 34.85 -10.61 2.57
C ASP A 24 34.10 -11.63 1.68
N SER A 25 34.80 -12.74 1.45
CA SER A 25 34.19 -13.96 0.91
C SER A 25 33.50 -14.70 2.06
N GLY A 26 32.20 -14.49 2.23
CA GLY A 26 31.48 -15.37 3.13
C GLY A 26 30.20 -14.79 3.70
N SER A 27 29.09 -15.35 3.25
CA SER A 27 27.75 -15.23 3.83
C SER A 27 26.93 -14.01 3.39
N THR A 28 26.22 -14.18 2.28
CA THR A 28 25.10 -13.32 1.90
C THR A 28 23.92 -13.54 2.83
N ALA A 29 23.99 -13.04 4.05
CA ALA A 29 22.79 -12.71 4.80
C ALA A 29 22.11 -11.55 4.04
N LYS A 30 21.04 -11.85 3.28
CA LYS A 30 20.18 -10.83 2.67
C LYS A 30 19.69 -9.93 3.81
N GLY A 31 20.32 -8.79 3.99
CA GLY A 31 19.92 -7.79 4.95
C GLY A 31 18.53 -7.31 4.59
N THR A 32 17.54 -7.73 5.35
CA THR A 32 16.16 -7.25 5.24
C THR A 32 16.19 -5.75 5.50
N SER A 33 15.76 -4.94 4.54
CA SER A 33 15.73 -3.50 4.73
C SER A 33 14.76 -3.17 5.90
N ARG A 34 15.01 -2.08 6.62
CA ARG A 34 14.10 -1.66 7.73
C ARG A 34 12.66 -1.49 7.26
N ARG A 35 12.44 -1.08 6.00
CA ARG A 35 11.11 -0.98 5.38
C ARG A 35 10.48 -2.36 5.16
N SER A 36 11.24 -3.33 4.63
CA SER A 36 10.75 -4.72 4.49
C SER A 36 10.45 -5.35 5.85
N PHE A 37 11.26 -5.05 6.87
CA PHE A 37 11.05 -5.55 8.23
C PHE A 37 9.77 -4.99 8.85
N LEU A 38 9.51 -3.68 8.73
CA LEU A 38 8.30 -3.05 9.26
C LEU A 38 7.04 -3.50 8.47
N GLY A 39 7.13 -3.61 7.15
CA GLY A 39 6.05 -4.16 6.33
C GLY A 39 5.73 -5.61 6.70
N ASN A 40 6.74 -6.45 6.82
CA ASN A 40 6.58 -7.85 7.20
C ASN A 40 6.07 -8.02 8.65
N MET A 41 6.47 -7.15 9.58
CA MET A 41 5.95 -7.17 10.96
C MET A 41 4.48 -6.76 11.03
N LEU A 42 4.06 -5.75 10.29
CA LEU A 42 2.66 -5.33 10.19
C LEU A 42 1.81 -6.44 9.56
N LEU A 43 2.29 -7.06 8.48
CA LEU A 43 1.63 -8.18 7.82
C LEU A 43 1.56 -9.43 8.72
N LEU A 44 2.64 -9.75 9.44
CA LEU A 44 2.68 -10.89 10.35
C LEU A 44 1.67 -10.73 11.49
N SER A 45 1.53 -9.52 12.04
CA SER A 45 0.55 -9.24 13.09
C SER A 45 -0.89 -9.32 12.56
N ALA A 46 -1.15 -8.81 11.36
CA ALA A 46 -2.45 -8.93 10.69
C ALA A 46 -2.77 -10.39 10.36
N ALA A 47 -1.82 -11.15 9.83
CA ALA A 47 -2.01 -12.55 9.48
C ALA A 47 -2.30 -13.45 10.70
N MET A 48 -1.64 -13.23 11.83
CA MET A 48 -1.95 -13.96 13.08
C MET A 48 -3.32 -13.60 13.64
N ALA A 49 -3.74 -12.34 13.50
CA ALA A 49 -5.07 -11.92 13.91
C ALA A 49 -6.17 -12.56 13.03
N VAL A 50 -5.91 -12.64 11.73
CA VAL A 50 -6.83 -13.27 10.77
C VAL A 50 -6.93 -14.78 10.99
N ALA A 51 -5.85 -15.50 11.25
CA ALA A 51 -5.90 -16.94 11.55
C ALA A 51 -6.82 -17.24 12.75
N ARG A 52 -6.79 -16.41 13.78
CA ARG A 52 -7.71 -16.51 14.93
C ARG A 52 -9.15 -16.08 14.58
N ALA A 53 -9.29 -15.10 13.70
CA ALA A 53 -10.60 -14.64 13.24
C ALA A 53 -11.29 -15.68 12.35
N THR A 54 -10.54 -16.37 11.49
CA THR A 54 -11.06 -17.41 10.61
C THR A 54 -11.71 -18.54 11.42
N ASP A 55 -11.07 -19.01 12.49
CA ASP A 55 -11.64 -20.01 13.39
C ASP A 55 -12.95 -19.53 14.03
N LEU A 56 -13.02 -18.29 14.45
CA LEU A 56 -14.20 -17.70 15.06
C LEU A 56 -15.34 -17.49 14.06
N LEU A 57 -15.00 -17.05 12.87
CA LEU A 57 -15.96 -16.77 11.79
C LEU A 57 -16.51 -18.06 11.18
N THR A 58 -15.67 -19.09 11.06
CA THR A 58 -16.06 -20.44 10.64
C THR A 58 -16.96 -21.10 11.70
N SER A 59 -16.61 -20.96 12.97
CA SER A 59 -17.43 -21.50 14.08
C SER A 59 -18.79 -20.81 14.21
N ARG A 60 -18.93 -19.57 13.75
CA ARG A 60 -20.18 -18.82 13.70
C ARG A 60 -20.93 -18.98 12.38
N GLY A 61 -20.40 -19.75 11.43
CA GLY A 61 -21.03 -19.96 10.13
C GLY A 61 -20.98 -18.75 9.19
N TRP A 62 -20.16 -17.74 9.50
CA TRP A 62 -20.02 -16.53 8.68
C TRP A 62 -19.07 -16.74 7.48
N ILE A 63 -18.18 -17.73 7.58
CA ILE A 63 -17.32 -18.16 6.48
C ILE A 63 -17.42 -19.68 6.38
N GLN A 64 -17.75 -20.19 5.22
CA GLN A 64 -17.56 -21.61 4.93
C GLN A 64 -16.08 -21.84 4.66
N ALA A 65 -15.49 -22.81 5.35
CA ALA A 65 -14.09 -23.16 5.13
C ALA A 65 -13.89 -23.58 3.67
N ALA A 66 -13.07 -22.82 2.96
CA ALA A 66 -12.34 -23.20 1.76
C ALA A 66 -13.12 -23.60 0.49
N ASP A 67 -14.03 -22.74 0.05
CA ASP A 67 -14.12 -22.58 -1.40
C ASP A 67 -13.24 -21.39 -1.77
N VAL A 68 -12.27 -21.61 -2.69
CA VAL A 68 -11.51 -20.51 -3.31
C VAL A 68 -12.57 -19.56 -3.89
N PRO A 69 -12.63 -18.29 -3.44
CA PRO A 69 -13.62 -17.39 -3.99
C PRO A 69 -13.47 -17.36 -5.50
N ASP A 70 -14.58 -17.32 -6.21
CA ASP A 70 -14.57 -17.04 -7.64
C ASP A 70 -13.68 -15.81 -7.87
N ILE A 71 -12.82 -15.87 -8.88
CA ILE A 71 -11.88 -14.80 -9.19
C ILE A 71 -12.61 -13.47 -9.38
N ASP A 72 -13.79 -13.49 -9.99
CA ASP A 72 -14.60 -12.31 -10.21
C ASP A 72 -15.16 -11.76 -8.89
N LEU A 73 -15.59 -12.63 -7.96
CA LEU A 73 -16.01 -12.24 -6.62
C LEU A 73 -14.84 -11.61 -5.83
N LEU A 74 -13.64 -12.17 -5.99
CA LEU A 74 -12.43 -11.66 -5.35
C LEU A 74 -12.12 -10.24 -5.85
N HIS A 75 -12.06 -10.06 -7.17
CA HIS A 75 -11.81 -8.77 -7.82
C HIS A 75 -12.87 -7.72 -7.42
N ASP A 76 -14.15 -8.08 -7.49
CA ASP A 76 -15.24 -7.20 -7.06
C ASP A 76 -15.06 -6.74 -5.60
N THR A 77 -14.67 -7.66 -4.72
CA THR A 77 -14.48 -7.32 -3.30
C THR A 77 -13.35 -6.32 -3.10
N PHE A 78 -12.20 -6.52 -3.79
CA PHE A 78 -11.07 -5.61 -3.68
C PHE A 78 -11.32 -4.29 -4.42
N ASN A 79 -12.04 -4.30 -5.55
CA ASN A 79 -12.51 -3.06 -6.17
C ASN A 79 -13.41 -2.28 -5.21
N GLY A 80 -14.35 -2.96 -4.55
CA GLY A 80 -15.16 -2.35 -3.51
C GLY A 80 -14.38 -1.76 -2.34
N LEU A 81 -13.24 -2.38 -1.97
CA LEU A 81 -12.32 -1.87 -0.96
C LEU A 81 -11.52 -0.66 -1.45
N LEU A 82 -11.02 -0.72 -2.69
CA LEU A 82 -10.27 0.37 -3.29
C LEU A 82 -11.11 1.65 -3.37
N VAL A 83 -12.32 1.56 -3.90
CA VAL A 83 -13.19 2.74 -4.04
C VAL A 83 -13.68 3.29 -2.70
N PHE A 84 -13.71 2.48 -1.66
CA PHE A 84 -14.03 2.93 -0.31
C PHE A 84 -12.96 3.90 0.23
N ILE A 85 -11.69 3.71 -0.14
CA ILE A 85 -10.55 4.50 0.33
C ILE A 85 -10.15 5.57 -0.70
N VAL A 86 -10.11 5.22 -1.99
CA VAL A 86 -9.70 6.08 -3.10
C VAL A 86 -10.73 5.96 -4.22
N PRO A 87 -11.88 6.66 -4.08
CA PRO A 87 -12.92 6.65 -5.11
C PRO A 87 -12.47 7.35 -6.37
N GLY A 88 -12.98 6.90 -7.52
CA GLY A 88 -12.75 7.45 -8.84
C GLY A 88 -14.05 7.69 -9.60
N PRO A 89 -14.00 7.82 -10.94
CA PRO A 89 -15.17 7.89 -11.81
C PRO A 89 -15.76 6.51 -12.15
N ASP A 90 -15.18 5.43 -11.65
CA ASP A 90 -15.53 4.04 -11.94
C ASP A 90 -16.93 3.64 -11.45
N ASP A 91 -17.44 2.50 -11.95
CA ASP A 91 -18.79 1.99 -11.62
C ASP A 91 -18.95 1.60 -10.15
N TYR A 92 -17.88 1.15 -9.48
CA TYR A 92 -17.92 0.80 -8.05
C TYR A 92 -18.05 2.05 -7.18
N SER A 93 -17.37 3.13 -7.56
CA SER A 93 -17.47 4.44 -6.90
C SER A 93 -18.87 5.03 -7.05
N VAL A 94 -19.45 4.91 -8.24
CA VAL A 94 -20.81 5.34 -8.51
C VAL A 94 -21.81 4.50 -7.69
N ALA A 95 -21.66 3.19 -7.65
CA ALA A 95 -22.56 2.29 -6.95
C ALA A 95 -22.53 2.52 -5.42
N GLN A 96 -21.37 2.80 -4.83
CA GLN A 96 -21.31 3.14 -3.40
C GLN A 96 -21.86 4.53 -3.05
N GLY A 97 -22.19 5.35 -4.06
CA GLY A 97 -22.73 6.71 -3.91
C GLY A 97 -21.67 7.79 -3.61
N VAL A 98 -20.39 7.48 -3.79
CA VAL A 98 -19.26 8.43 -3.68
C VAL A 98 -18.35 8.21 -4.87
N SER A 99 -18.36 9.17 -5.81
CA SER A 99 -17.47 9.17 -6.98
C SER A 99 -16.79 10.52 -7.11
N THR A 100 -15.64 10.55 -7.80
CA THR A 100 -14.86 11.76 -8.09
C THR A 100 -14.64 11.87 -9.60
N VAL A 101 -14.14 13.01 -10.03
CA VAL A 101 -13.70 13.19 -11.45
C VAL A 101 -12.23 12.80 -11.62
N GLU A 102 -11.51 12.73 -10.52
CA GLU A 102 -10.12 12.30 -10.49
C GLU A 102 -10.05 10.77 -10.55
N PRO A 103 -9.01 10.18 -11.18
CA PRO A 103 -8.85 8.73 -11.22
C PRO A 103 -8.78 8.15 -9.80
N GLY A 104 -9.36 6.95 -9.62
CA GLY A 104 -9.36 6.22 -8.36
C GLY A 104 -8.44 5.00 -8.37
N GLY A 105 -8.42 4.26 -7.26
CA GLY A 105 -7.60 3.07 -7.15
C GLY A 105 -7.94 1.97 -8.16
N VAL A 106 -9.21 1.87 -8.57
CA VAL A 106 -9.67 0.91 -9.59
C VAL A 106 -9.25 1.33 -10.97
N ASP A 107 -9.39 2.60 -11.32
CA ASP A 107 -9.03 3.14 -12.64
C ASP A 107 -7.53 2.92 -12.92
N GLU A 108 -6.71 2.98 -11.89
CA GLU A 108 -5.26 2.81 -11.95
C GLU A 108 -4.78 1.36 -11.80
N GLY A 109 -5.71 0.38 -11.71
CA GLY A 109 -5.38 -1.05 -11.71
C GLY A 109 -4.68 -1.55 -10.44
N VAL A 110 -4.91 -0.92 -9.28
CA VAL A 110 -4.28 -1.31 -8.01
C VAL A 110 -4.78 -2.67 -7.49
N THR A 111 -5.92 -3.15 -7.98
CA THR A 111 -6.57 -4.39 -7.54
C THR A 111 -5.64 -5.60 -7.59
N GLU A 112 -4.99 -5.82 -8.74
CA GLU A 112 -4.08 -6.96 -8.95
C GLU A 112 -2.87 -6.91 -8.01
N ILE A 113 -2.32 -5.71 -7.83
CA ILE A 113 -1.16 -5.50 -6.96
C ILE A 113 -1.51 -5.79 -5.51
N LEU A 114 -2.71 -5.37 -5.07
CA LEU A 114 -3.19 -5.59 -3.71
C LEU A 114 -3.44 -7.08 -3.45
N ILE A 115 -4.11 -7.80 -4.36
CA ILE A 115 -4.35 -9.24 -4.29
C ILE A 115 -3.02 -10.01 -4.25
N ALA A 116 -2.14 -9.76 -5.23
CA ALA A 116 -0.84 -10.43 -5.31
C ALA A 116 0.00 -10.18 -4.05
N THR A 117 0.03 -8.95 -3.55
CA THR A 117 0.79 -8.63 -2.34
C THR A 117 0.26 -9.36 -1.11
N LEU A 118 -1.05 -9.45 -0.94
CA LEU A 118 -1.64 -10.19 0.17
C LEU A 118 -1.27 -11.68 0.11
N ASP A 119 -1.29 -12.29 -1.06
CA ASP A 119 -1.00 -13.71 -1.24
C ASP A 119 0.49 -14.04 -1.16
N GLU A 120 1.37 -13.19 -1.71
CA GLU A 120 2.82 -13.41 -1.72
C GLU A 120 3.48 -13.13 -0.38
N THR A 121 2.99 -12.14 0.37
CA THR A 121 3.61 -11.73 1.63
C THR A 121 3.23 -12.60 2.83
N THR A 122 2.26 -13.49 2.67
CA THR A 122 1.81 -14.42 3.72
C THR A 122 1.99 -15.89 3.31
N PRO A 123 3.23 -16.38 3.11
CA PRO A 123 3.49 -17.72 2.58
C PRO A 123 2.95 -18.87 3.47
N PHE A 124 2.60 -18.58 4.72
CA PHE A 124 1.99 -19.51 5.68
C PHE A 124 0.46 -19.47 5.69
N LEU A 125 -0.16 -18.54 4.94
CA LEU A 125 -1.61 -18.44 4.72
C LEU A 125 -1.85 -18.34 3.20
N PRO A 126 -1.84 -19.46 2.48
CA PRO A 126 -2.10 -19.44 1.05
C PRO A 126 -3.49 -18.86 0.80
N GLN A 127 -3.61 -18.02 -0.23
CA GLN A 127 -4.85 -17.35 -0.59
C GLN A 127 -5.39 -16.41 0.51
N PHE A 128 -4.49 -15.65 1.13
CA PHE A 128 -4.87 -14.70 2.16
C PHE A 128 -5.86 -13.64 1.65
N SER A 129 -5.73 -13.23 0.39
CA SER A 129 -6.69 -12.36 -0.29
C SER A 129 -8.11 -12.94 -0.25
N GLY A 130 -8.28 -14.23 -0.54
CA GLY A 130 -9.57 -14.92 -0.44
C GLY A 130 -10.15 -14.90 0.96
N THR A 131 -9.31 -15.07 1.99
CA THR A 131 -9.75 -14.96 3.40
C THR A 131 -10.23 -13.55 3.73
N VAL A 132 -9.51 -12.52 3.29
CA VAL A 132 -9.90 -11.12 3.46
C VAL A 132 -11.23 -10.83 2.77
N ALA A 133 -11.38 -11.28 1.52
CA ALA A 133 -12.63 -11.13 0.78
C ALA A 133 -13.80 -11.83 1.48
N GLY A 134 -13.59 -13.03 1.99
CA GLY A 134 -14.60 -13.77 2.77
C GLY A 134 -15.05 -13.01 4.02
N ILE A 135 -14.11 -12.41 4.76
CA ILE A 135 -14.41 -11.59 5.94
C ILE A 135 -15.23 -10.36 5.57
N LEU A 136 -14.78 -9.60 4.56
CA LEU A 136 -15.48 -8.39 4.12
C LEU A 136 -16.90 -8.70 3.65
N ASN A 137 -17.08 -9.73 2.81
CA ASN A 137 -18.38 -10.15 2.30
C ASN A 137 -19.27 -10.72 3.41
N GLY A 138 -18.72 -11.50 4.34
CA GLY A 138 -19.48 -12.04 5.47
C GLY A 138 -20.03 -10.94 6.37
N ILE A 139 -19.22 -9.93 6.72
CA ILE A 139 -19.67 -8.80 7.53
C ILE A 139 -20.63 -7.90 6.73
N ALA A 140 -20.40 -7.74 5.42
CA ALA A 140 -21.30 -6.98 4.55
C ALA A 140 -22.74 -7.52 4.63
N LEU A 141 -22.92 -8.84 4.62
CA LEU A 141 -24.24 -9.49 4.75
C LEU A 141 -24.83 -9.32 6.16
N VAL A 142 -24.02 -9.06 7.18
CA VAL A 142 -24.54 -8.70 8.51
C VAL A 142 -25.06 -7.26 8.52
N VAL A 143 -24.35 -6.34 7.84
CA VAL A 143 -24.76 -4.93 7.73
C VAL A 143 -25.98 -4.77 6.85
N ASN A 144 -25.97 -5.42 5.70
CA ASN A 144 -27.06 -5.42 4.73
C ASN A 144 -27.28 -6.86 4.20
N PRO A 145 -28.30 -7.59 4.68
CA PRO A 145 -28.55 -8.99 4.28
C PRO A 145 -28.94 -9.17 2.82
N SER A 146 -29.31 -8.12 2.13
CA SER A 146 -29.76 -8.15 0.73
C SER A 146 -29.22 -6.92 -0.01
N PRO A 147 -27.89 -6.79 -0.15
CA PRO A 147 -27.31 -5.65 -0.85
C PRO A 147 -27.75 -5.68 -2.31
N SER A 148 -28.23 -4.55 -2.80
CA SER A 148 -28.67 -4.41 -4.19
C SER A 148 -27.51 -3.82 -5.01
N GLY A 149 -27.08 -4.53 -6.06
CA GLY A 149 -26.01 -4.05 -6.94
C GLY A 149 -25.78 -5.02 -8.10
N GLN A 150 -24.92 -4.62 -9.02
CA GLN A 150 -24.56 -5.40 -10.20
C GLN A 150 -23.31 -6.28 -10.00
N PHE A 151 -22.65 -6.15 -8.82
CA PHE A 151 -21.41 -6.87 -8.54
C PHE A 151 -21.68 -8.17 -7.82
N LEU A 152 -20.76 -9.15 -7.99
CA LEU A 152 -20.87 -10.44 -7.30
C LEU A 152 -20.57 -10.32 -5.81
N SER A 153 -19.75 -9.37 -5.42
CA SER A 153 -19.39 -9.14 -4.02
C SER A 153 -20.46 -8.38 -3.26
N PRO A 154 -21.03 -8.95 -2.18
CA PRO A 154 -21.90 -8.23 -1.26
C PRO A 154 -21.26 -6.94 -0.73
N PHE A 155 -19.95 -6.95 -0.43
CA PHE A 155 -19.24 -5.78 0.06
C PHE A 155 -19.12 -4.68 -1.02
N ALA A 156 -18.88 -5.04 -2.29
CA ALA A 156 -18.83 -4.08 -3.38
C ALA A 156 -20.18 -3.39 -3.62
N CYS A 157 -21.28 -4.10 -3.39
CA CYS A 157 -22.64 -3.58 -3.54
C CYS A 157 -23.09 -2.64 -2.41
N LEU A 158 -22.31 -2.50 -1.32
CA LEU A 158 -22.67 -1.63 -0.20
C LEU A 158 -22.49 -0.15 -0.53
N LEU A 159 -23.37 0.67 0.01
CA LEU A 159 -23.19 2.12 0.05
C LEU A 159 -21.98 2.49 0.93
N PHE A 160 -21.40 3.67 0.72
CA PHE A 160 -20.26 4.15 1.49
C PHE A 160 -20.50 4.08 3.01
N ALA A 161 -21.65 4.52 3.50
CA ALA A 161 -22.01 4.47 4.91
C ALA A 161 -22.10 3.04 5.47
N GLU A 162 -22.53 2.08 4.65
CA GLU A 162 -22.60 0.67 5.02
C GLU A 162 -21.20 0.05 5.08
N LYS A 163 -20.30 0.41 4.16
CA LYS A 163 -18.88 0.03 4.23
C LYS A 163 -18.19 0.56 5.49
N VAL A 164 -18.52 1.80 5.90
CA VAL A 164 -18.07 2.34 7.20
C VAL A 164 -18.54 1.46 8.34
N ALA A 165 -19.81 1.00 8.34
CA ALA A 165 -20.33 0.11 9.36
C ALA A 165 -19.61 -1.25 9.38
N VAL A 166 -19.23 -1.81 8.21
CA VAL A 166 -18.39 -3.02 8.13
C VAL A 166 -17.09 -2.81 8.90
N PHE A 167 -16.37 -1.73 8.63
CA PHE A 167 -15.09 -1.44 9.29
C PHE A 167 -15.27 -1.14 10.80
N GLN A 168 -16.38 -0.53 11.21
CA GLN A 168 -16.71 -0.34 12.63
C GLN A 168 -16.92 -1.68 13.35
N ILE A 169 -17.59 -2.64 12.73
CA ILE A 169 -17.75 -4.00 13.27
C ILE A 169 -16.38 -4.69 13.38
N MET A 170 -15.53 -4.56 12.36
CA MET A 170 -14.17 -5.11 12.40
C MET A 170 -13.35 -4.49 13.54
N ASP A 171 -13.38 -3.16 13.70
CA ASP A 171 -12.64 -2.47 14.77
C ASP A 171 -13.15 -2.82 16.18
N ALA A 172 -14.44 -3.05 16.32
CA ALA A 172 -15.07 -3.49 17.57
C ALA A 172 -14.79 -4.97 17.91
N THR A 173 -14.27 -5.75 16.95
CA THR A 173 -13.98 -7.18 17.11
C THR A 173 -12.48 -7.36 17.32
N ASP A 174 -12.04 -7.74 18.53
CA ASP A 174 -10.63 -7.82 18.90
C ASP A 174 -9.77 -8.59 17.89
N SER A 175 -10.28 -9.71 17.35
CA SER A 175 -9.58 -10.53 16.37
C SER A 175 -9.50 -9.89 14.97
N LEU A 176 -10.37 -8.97 14.62
CA LEU A 176 -10.42 -8.29 13.31
C LEU A 176 -9.85 -6.87 13.36
N LYS A 177 -9.71 -6.30 14.54
CA LYS A 177 -9.23 -4.94 14.74
C LYS A 177 -7.90 -4.62 14.02
N PRO A 178 -6.87 -5.49 14.06
CA PRO A 178 -5.64 -5.24 13.28
C PRO A 178 -5.91 -5.16 11.77
N LEU A 179 -6.81 -6.01 11.26
CA LEU A 179 -7.17 -6.02 9.84
C LEU A 179 -7.92 -4.74 9.43
N ALA A 180 -8.82 -4.25 10.29
CA ALA A 180 -9.53 -2.99 10.08
C ALA A 180 -8.59 -1.80 9.89
N GLY A 181 -7.46 -1.78 10.61
CA GLY A 181 -6.45 -0.73 10.45
C GLY A 181 -5.51 -0.94 9.26
N VAL A 182 -5.14 -2.19 8.99
CA VAL A 182 -4.15 -2.53 7.96
C VAL A 182 -4.71 -2.41 6.56
N LEU A 183 -5.93 -2.86 6.28
CA LEU A 183 -6.48 -2.84 4.93
C LEU A 183 -6.55 -1.43 4.31
N PRO A 184 -7.11 -0.41 4.99
CA PRO A 184 -7.09 0.95 4.47
C PRO A 184 -5.67 1.51 4.27
N ALA A 185 -4.75 1.19 5.20
CA ALA A 185 -3.36 1.62 5.10
C ALA A 185 -2.64 1.00 3.90
N PHE A 186 -2.94 -0.27 3.57
CA PHE A 186 -2.41 -0.93 2.38
C PHE A 186 -2.90 -0.29 1.09
N VAL A 187 -4.22 -0.06 0.99
CA VAL A 187 -4.80 0.64 -0.16
C VAL A 187 -4.15 2.00 -0.33
N ALA A 188 -4.10 2.80 0.74
CA ALA A 188 -3.46 4.11 0.69
C ALA A 188 -1.98 4.03 0.31
N PHE A 189 -1.25 3.03 0.81
CA PHE A 189 0.16 2.82 0.47
C PHE A 189 0.36 2.57 -1.03
N PHE A 190 -0.42 1.69 -1.64
CA PHE A 190 -0.30 1.41 -3.07
C PHE A 190 -0.78 2.57 -3.95
N CYS A 191 -1.84 3.26 -3.55
CA CYS A 191 -2.36 4.40 -4.30
C CYS A 191 -1.50 5.66 -4.18
N TYR A 192 -0.83 5.89 -3.03
CA TYR A 192 -0.10 7.14 -2.77
C TYR A 192 1.42 6.96 -2.63
N SER A 193 1.97 5.82 -3.05
CA SER A 193 3.41 5.59 -3.10
C SER A 193 3.87 5.09 -4.46
N GLU A 194 5.16 5.10 -4.68
CA GLU A 194 5.79 4.54 -5.89
C GLU A 194 6.00 3.01 -5.81
N ALA A 195 5.50 2.37 -4.73
CA ALA A 195 5.80 0.97 -4.43
C ALA A 195 5.30 0.00 -5.52
N ALA A 196 4.18 0.32 -6.16
CA ALA A 196 3.58 -0.51 -7.21
C ALA A 196 4.45 -0.61 -8.48
N VAL A 197 5.26 0.40 -8.78
CA VAL A 197 6.10 0.48 -9.99
C VAL A 197 7.59 0.53 -9.69
N PHE A 198 8.00 0.42 -8.41
CA PHE A 198 9.40 0.43 -8.02
C PHE A 198 10.05 -0.94 -8.18
N ASP A 199 11.04 -1.03 -9.07
CA ASP A 199 11.89 -2.22 -9.20
C ASP A 199 13.06 -2.15 -8.21
N PRO A 200 13.10 -3.02 -7.18
CA PRO A 200 14.15 -3.02 -6.18
C PRO A 200 15.51 -3.51 -6.71
N VAL A 201 15.55 -4.21 -7.84
CA VAL A 201 16.78 -4.73 -8.45
C VAL A 201 17.50 -3.63 -9.19
N THR A 202 16.79 -2.94 -10.07
CA THR A 202 17.35 -1.81 -10.85
C THR A 202 17.36 -0.50 -10.08
N ARG A 203 16.61 -0.43 -8.95
CA ARG A 203 16.39 0.76 -8.14
C ARG A 203 15.81 1.93 -8.93
N SER A 204 14.94 1.62 -9.88
CA SER A 204 14.27 2.57 -10.76
C SER A 204 12.78 2.31 -10.82
N LEU A 205 12.04 3.27 -11.35
CA LEU A 205 10.62 3.10 -11.61
C LEU A 205 10.45 2.35 -12.94
N ALA A 206 9.73 1.24 -12.93
CA ALA A 206 9.40 0.46 -14.12
C ALA A 206 8.24 1.05 -14.93
N GLY A 207 7.57 2.09 -14.40
CA GLY A 207 6.42 2.74 -15.03
C GLY A 207 6.11 4.08 -14.38
N HIS A 208 4.95 4.65 -14.74
CA HIS A 208 4.44 5.87 -14.13
C HIS A 208 3.78 5.53 -12.78
N PRO A 209 4.18 6.18 -11.67
CA PRO A 209 3.55 5.93 -10.38
C PRO A 209 2.11 6.45 -10.32
N ILE A 210 1.18 5.60 -9.91
CA ILE A 210 -0.23 5.93 -9.70
C ILE A 210 -0.38 7.15 -8.77
N ALA A 211 0.44 7.20 -7.74
CA ALA A 211 0.48 8.31 -6.79
C ALA A 211 0.71 9.68 -7.45
N TRP A 212 1.39 9.72 -8.59
CA TRP A 212 1.64 10.96 -9.30
C TRP A 212 0.37 11.49 -9.96
N ASP A 213 -0.44 10.60 -10.55
CA ASP A 213 -1.72 10.97 -11.15
C ASP A 213 -2.72 11.42 -10.07
N LEU A 214 -2.87 10.62 -8.99
CA LEU A 214 -3.75 10.92 -7.87
C LEU A 214 -3.40 12.24 -7.15
N SER A 215 -2.11 12.58 -7.07
CA SER A 215 -1.63 13.81 -6.41
C SER A 215 -1.37 14.96 -7.36
N SER A 216 -1.60 14.77 -8.68
CA SER A 216 -1.21 15.71 -9.74
C SER A 216 0.28 16.07 -9.71
N TYR A 217 1.13 15.15 -9.24
CA TYR A 217 2.57 15.34 -9.13
C TYR A 217 3.23 15.24 -10.51
N GLN A 218 3.98 16.27 -10.91
CA GLN A 218 4.59 16.36 -12.24
C GLN A 218 5.92 15.58 -12.36
N GLY A 219 6.27 14.80 -11.36
CA GLY A 219 7.53 14.06 -11.33
C GLY A 219 8.65 14.80 -10.60
N VAL A 220 9.84 14.18 -10.58
CA VAL A 220 11.02 14.78 -9.96
C VAL A 220 11.44 15.98 -10.80
N SER A 221 11.33 17.17 -10.24
CA SER A 221 11.84 18.38 -10.85
C SER A 221 13.37 18.31 -10.97
N ASP A 222 13.90 18.83 -12.06
CA ASP A 222 15.35 19.01 -12.23
C ASP A 222 15.94 20.10 -11.30
N GLY A 223 15.13 20.54 -10.32
CA GLY A 223 15.46 21.60 -9.35
C GLY A 223 15.36 23.02 -9.92
N ARG A 224 15.14 23.17 -11.23
CA ARG A 224 14.98 24.48 -11.86
C ARG A 224 13.55 25.00 -11.79
N ASN A 225 12.58 24.12 -12.01
CA ASN A 225 11.18 24.54 -12.10
C ASN A 225 10.53 24.75 -10.72
N GLU A 226 10.96 24.04 -9.69
CA GLU A 226 10.40 24.17 -8.34
C GLU A 226 10.66 25.55 -7.71
N PHE A 227 11.75 26.22 -8.09
CA PHE A 227 12.18 27.49 -7.51
C PHE A 227 12.00 28.68 -8.42
N LEU A 228 11.53 28.53 -9.66
CA LEU A 228 11.34 29.63 -10.58
C LEU A 228 10.44 30.73 -10.01
N GLY A 229 9.34 30.35 -9.36
CA GLY A 229 8.45 31.31 -8.70
C GLY A 229 9.03 31.96 -7.44
N TYR A 230 9.97 31.31 -6.78
CA TYR A 230 10.64 31.85 -5.58
C TYR A 230 11.73 32.88 -5.91
N PHE A 231 12.39 32.71 -7.04
CA PHE A 231 13.48 33.60 -7.45
C PHE A 231 13.00 34.79 -8.26
N GLU A 232 11.93 34.65 -9.02
CA GLU A 232 11.34 35.75 -9.81
C GLU A 232 10.63 36.79 -8.94
N SER A 233 10.12 36.43 -7.76
CA SER A 233 9.44 37.38 -6.86
C SER A 233 10.40 38.29 -6.07
N ARG A 234 11.71 38.15 -6.23
CA ARG A 234 12.74 38.92 -5.53
C ARG A 234 13.56 39.86 -6.42
N ARG A 235 13.11 40.09 -7.66
CA ARG A 235 13.68 41.10 -8.53
C ARG A 235 12.74 42.35 -8.56
#